data_dee3c9fe8abb8b9418203031ac000be8
#
_entry.id   dee3c9fe8abb8b9418203031ac000be8
#
_cell.length_a   1.000
_cell.length_b   1.000
_cell.length_c   1.000
_cell.angle_alpha   90.00
_cell.angle_beta   90.00
_cell.angle_gamma   90.00
#
_symmetry.space_group_name_H-M   'P 1'
#
loop_
_entity.id
_entity.type
_entity.pdbx_description
1 polymer ?
#
loop_
_entity_poly.entity_id
_entity_poly.type
_entity_poly.pdbx_seq_one_letter_code
_entity_poly.pdbx_strand_id
1 'polypeptide(L)'
;MIYLISGKQNIRLKSQMKNIVKKSLGEIDAINFVKHDASYTLVQEIVDEANYLPLGYDHKAVIVDNPYFLLKEKSKNKIESDQNYQELIDYINHPDESCDLIFLVNTSDSDIDKKSEIYQAIEANGQVIALTEPKENEWIKCSRPWSLNIIAWKKKPSAMPAWPRRRR
;
A
#
# COMPACT_ATOMS: atom_id res chain seq x y z
N MET A 1 -5.22 4.71 13.63
CA MET A 1 -3.88 5.36 13.38
C MET A 1 -3.71 5.74 11.92
N ILE A 2 -2.77 6.69 11.60
CA ILE A 2 -2.56 7.18 10.23
C ILE A 2 -1.17 6.78 9.72
N TYR A 3 -1.10 6.27 8.49
CA TYR A 3 0.15 5.87 7.85
C TYR A 3 0.25 6.46 6.43
N LEU A 4 1.43 6.95 6.09
CA LEU A 4 1.80 7.34 4.72
C LEU A 4 2.97 6.47 4.26
N ILE A 5 2.75 5.63 3.26
CA ILE A 5 3.77 4.74 2.72
C ILE A 5 4.10 5.18 1.31
N SER A 6 5.35 5.59 1.08
CA SER A 6 5.83 6.03 -0.23
C SER A 6 6.94 5.13 -0.77
N GLY A 7 7.01 4.98 -2.08
CA GLY A 7 8.08 4.23 -2.75
C GLY A 7 7.75 3.85 -4.18
N LYS A 8 8.77 3.71 -5.02
CA LYS A 8 8.62 3.36 -6.44
C LYS A 8 8.24 1.90 -6.71
N GLN A 9 8.44 1.01 -5.75
CA GLN A 9 8.21 -0.42 -5.92
C GLN A 9 6.87 -0.85 -5.34
N ASN A 10 5.86 -0.99 -6.19
CA ASN A 10 4.50 -1.37 -5.82
C ASN A 10 4.43 -2.67 -4.98
N ILE A 11 5.29 -3.66 -5.27
CA ILE A 11 5.34 -4.92 -4.52
C ILE A 11 5.75 -4.67 -3.06
N ARG A 12 6.75 -3.81 -2.82
CA ARG A 12 7.22 -3.46 -1.47
C ARG A 12 6.19 -2.62 -0.71
N LEU A 13 5.56 -1.66 -1.40
CA LEU A 13 4.44 -0.88 -0.83
C LEU A 13 3.33 -1.79 -0.33
N LYS A 14 2.84 -2.68 -1.19
CA LYS A 14 1.79 -3.65 -0.84
C LYS A 14 2.22 -4.62 0.26
N SER A 15 3.49 -5.02 0.29
CA SER A 15 4.02 -5.88 1.35
C SER A 15 4.05 -5.15 2.69
N GLN A 16 4.52 -3.90 2.69
CA GLN A 16 4.57 -3.09 3.91
C GLN A 16 3.16 -2.79 4.44
N MET A 17 2.24 -2.39 3.55
CA MET A 17 0.83 -2.19 3.90
C MET A 17 0.23 -3.46 4.51
N LYS A 18 0.40 -4.63 3.87
CA LYS A 18 -0.09 -5.90 4.40
C LYS A 18 0.48 -6.23 5.79
N ASN A 19 1.76 -5.91 6.04
CA ASN A 19 2.38 -6.14 7.35
C ASN A 19 1.74 -5.25 8.44
N ILE A 20 1.42 -3.99 8.12
CA ILE A 20 0.75 -3.08 9.04
C ILE A 20 -0.67 -3.58 9.31
N VAL A 21 -1.46 -3.80 8.26
CA VAL A 21 -2.83 -4.27 8.36
C VAL A 21 -2.92 -5.59 9.13
N LYS A 22 -2.02 -6.55 8.86
CA LYS A 22 -2.01 -7.83 9.58
C LYS A 22 -1.70 -7.69 11.08
N LYS A 23 -0.88 -6.71 11.43
CA LYS A 23 -0.58 -6.44 12.86
C LYS A 23 -1.77 -5.83 13.59
N SER A 24 -2.52 -4.97 12.91
CA SER A 24 -3.65 -4.24 13.45
C SER A 24 -4.93 -5.10 13.50
N LEU A 25 -5.27 -5.74 12.38
CA LEU A 25 -6.54 -6.47 12.23
C LEU A 25 -6.44 -7.94 12.63
N GLY A 26 -5.25 -8.56 12.53
CA GLY A 26 -5.10 -10.01 12.69
C GLY A 26 -5.70 -10.78 11.52
N GLU A 27 -7.02 -10.90 11.47
CA GLU A 27 -7.79 -11.48 10.37
C GLU A 27 -8.34 -10.37 9.45
N ILE A 28 -8.21 -10.57 8.15
CA ILE A 28 -8.60 -9.58 7.13
C ILE A 28 -9.79 -10.13 6.34
N ASP A 29 -10.87 -9.38 6.31
CA ASP A 29 -12.02 -9.66 5.46
C ASP A 29 -12.56 -8.39 4.77
N ALA A 30 -13.67 -8.52 4.02
CA ALA A 30 -14.25 -7.41 3.28
C ALA A 30 -14.94 -6.36 4.16
N ILE A 31 -15.15 -6.63 5.45
CA ILE A 31 -15.83 -5.72 6.37
C ILE A 31 -14.83 -4.82 7.08
N ASN A 32 -13.68 -5.40 7.49
CA ASN A 32 -12.67 -4.67 8.25
C ASN A 32 -11.52 -4.12 7.39
N PHE A 33 -11.51 -4.41 6.08
CA PHE A 33 -10.49 -3.95 5.15
C PHE A 33 -11.13 -3.37 3.89
N VAL A 34 -11.07 -2.05 3.74
CA VAL A 34 -11.64 -1.32 2.60
C VAL A 34 -10.52 -0.60 1.84
N LYS A 35 -10.67 -0.54 0.52
CA LYS A 35 -9.70 0.10 -0.35
C LYS A 35 -10.37 1.07 -1.30
N HIS A 36 -9.91 2.31 -1.29
CA HIS A 36 -10.34 3.39 -2.19
C HIS A 36 -9.20 3.80 -3.12
N ASP A 37 -9.54 4.18 -4.34
CA ASP A 37 -8.62 4.87 -5.25
C ASP A 37 -8.99 6.36 -5.27
N ALA A 38 -8.11 7.21 -4.75
CA ALA A 38 -8.35 8.65 -4.66
C ALA A 38 -8.50 9.32 -6.03
N SER A 39 -8.15 8.64 -7.13
CA SER A 39 -8.39 9.16 -8.48
C SER A 39 -9.88 9.17 -8.87
N TYR A 40 -10.72 8.39 -8.18
CA TYR A 40 -12.15 8.21 -8.50
C TYR A 40 -13.06 8.40 -7.30
N THR A 41 -12.54 8.39 -6.08
CA THR A 41 -13.29 8.51 -4.83
C THR A 41 -13.06 9.88 -4.22
N LEU A 42 -14.11 10.51 -3.75
CA LEU A 42 -14.01 11.78 -3.05
C LEU A 42 -13.33 11.58 -1.68
N VAL A 43 -12.59 12.58 -1.25
CA VAL A 43 -11.91 12.56 0.06
C VAL A 43 -12.93 12.44 1.20
N GLN A 44 -14.08 13.08 1.06
CA GLN A 44 -15.17 12.99 2.03
C GLN A 44 -15.68 11.57 2.20
N GLU A 45 -15.85 10.82 1.10
CA GLU A 45 -16.26 9.42 1.15
C GLU A 45 -15.23 8.54 1.87
N ILE A 46 -13.93 8.85 1.70
CA ILE A 46 -12.84 8.16 2.39
C ILE A 46 -12.90 8.46 3.90
N VAL A 47 -13.15 9.72 4.27
CA VAL A 47 -13.29 10.15 5.67
C VAL A 47 -14.53 9.54 6.30
N ASP A 48 -15.65 9.53 5.60
CA ASP A 48 -16.88 8.89 6.06
C ASP A 48 -16.66 7.40 6.31
N GLU A 49 -16.02 6.71 5.35
CA GLU A 49 -15.66 5.31 5.54
C GLU A 49 -14.75 5.12 6.75
N ALA A 50 -13.77 6.01 6.97
CA ALA A 50 -12.89 5.93 8.13
C ALA A 50 -13.61 6.16 9.48
N ASN A 51 -14.68 6.95 9.50
CA ASN A 51 -15.49 7.23 10.67
C ASN A 51 -16.53 6.12 10.99
N TYR A 52 -16.90 5.27 10.01
CA TYR A 52 -17.82 4.18 10.29
C TYR A 52 -17.17 3.13 11.21
N LEU A 53 -17.90 2.69 12.23
CA LEU A 53 -17.44 1.62 13.11
C LEU A 53 -17.41 0.28 12.37
N PRO A 54 -16.35 -0.53 12.56
CA PRO A 54 -16.27 -1.85 11.95
C PRO A 54 -17.30 -2.78 12.58
N LEU A 55 -18.26 -3.27 11.80
CA LEU A 55 -19.30 -4.18 12.28
C LEU A 55 -18.71 -5.56 12.65
N GLY A 56 -18.71 -5.87 13.95
CA GLY A 56 -18.22 -7.16 14.44
C GLY A 56 -16.71 -7.28 14.62
N TYR A 57 -15.97 -6.18 14.47
CA TYR A 57 -14.51 -6.11 14.65
C TYR A 57 -14.13 -4.92 15.55
N ASP A 58 -13.03 -5.03 16.26
CA ASP A 58 -12.49 -3.95 17.09
C ASP A 58 -11.76 -2.88 16.27
N HIS A 59 -11.23 -3.29 15.10
CA HIS A 59 -10.44 -2.42 14.23
C HIS A 59 -10.75 -2.64 12.76
N LYS A 60 -10.59 -1.59 11.96
CA LYS A 60 -10.61 -1.65 10.50
C LYS A 60 -9.42 -0.91 9.88
N ALA A 61 -9.14 -1.21 8.62
CA ALA A 61 -8.15 -0.50 7.82
C ALA A 61 -8.76 0.03 6.54
N VAL A 62 -8.59 1.33 6.31
CA VAL A 62 -8.98 2.02 5.08
C VAL A 62 -7.71 2.36 4.31
N ILE A 63 -7.61 1.81 3.10
CA ILE A 63 -6.45 2.01 2.23
C ILE A 63 -6.80 3.02 1.15
N VAL A 64 -5.96 4.04 1.00
CA VAL A 64 -6.08 5.07 -0.02
C VAL A 64 -4.96 4.91 -1.04
N ASP A 65 -5.29 4.35 -2.21
CA ASP A 65 -4.36 4.27 -3.33
C ASP A 65 -4.37 5.60 -4.12
N ASN A 66 -3.24 5.91 -4.73
CA ASN A 66 -3.07 7.04 -5.64
C ASN A 66 -3.54 8.39 -5.06
N PRO A 67 -3.13 8.77 -3.84
CA PRO A 67 -3.50 10.07 -3.26
C PRO A 67 -2.77 11.21 -3.99
N TYR A 68 -3.25 11.58 -5.18
CA TYR A 68 -2.65 12.57 -6.08
C TYR A 68 -2.50 13.95 -5.44
N PHE A 69 -3.35 14.27 -4.47
CA PHE A 69 -3.31 15.52 -3.73
C PHE A 69 -2.06 15.67 -2.83
N LEU A 70 -1.33 14.58 -2.58
CA LEU A 70 -0.05 14.59 -1.86
C LEU A 70 1.15 14.81 -2.79
N LEU A 71 0.95 14.87 -4.12
CA LEU A 71 2.04 15.02 -5.08
C LEU A 71 2.27 16.49 -5.43
N LYS A 72 3.53 16.83 -5.73
CA LYS A 72 3.92 18.17 -6.24
C LYS A 72 3.28 18.47 -7.58
N GLU A 73 3.30 17.48 -8.49
CA GLU A 73 2.63 17.57 -9.78
C GLU A 73 1.22 17.00 -9.64
N LYS A 74 0.27 17.88 -9.37
CA LYS A 74 -1.14 17.51 -9.33
C LYS A 74 -1.62 17.25 -10.76
N SER A 75 -1.88 16.00 -11.10
CA SER A 75 -2.60 15.69 -12.34
C SER A 75 -4.01 16.31 -12.25
N LYS A 76 -4.46 16.94 -13.34
CA LYS A 76 -5.83 17.48 -13.43
C LYS A 76 -6.81 16.31 -13.28
N ASN A 77 -7.35 16.13 -12.10
CA ASN A 77 -8.36 15.12 -11.84
C ASN A 77 -9.75 15.73 -12.02
N LYS A 78 -10.69 14.98 -12.62
CA LYS A 78 -12.05 15.48 -12.90
C LYS A 78 -12.85 15.77 -11.64
N ILE A 79 -12.52 15.12 -10.53
CA ILE A 79 -13.21 15.27 -9.24
C ILE A 79 -12.55 16.30 -8.32
N GLU A 80 -11.48 17.00 -8.78
CA GLU A 80 -10.73 17.94 -7.94
C GLU A 80 -11.59 19.11 -7.43
N SER A 81 -12.55 19.56 -8.24
CA SER A 81 -13.45 20.66 -7.86
C SER A 81 -14.40 20.32 -6.71
N ASP A 82 -14.65 19.03 -6.49
CA ASP A 82 -15.64 18.55 -5.53
C ASP A 82 -14.99 18.04 -4.23
N GLN A 83 -13.65 18.12 -4.15
CA GLN A 83 -12.87 17.66 -2.99
C GLN A 83 -12.94 18.66 -1.83
N ASN A 84 -13.23 18.17 -0.63
CA ASN A 84 -13.14 18.94 0.61
C ASN A 84 -11.97 18.44 1.47
N TYR A 85 -10.79 18.96 1.22
CA TYR A 85 -9.59 18.58 1.94
C TYR A 85 -9.59 18.97 3.43
N GLN A 86 -10.42 19.93 3.81
CA GLN A 86 -10.51 20.34 5.21
C GLN A 86 -11.03 19.21 6.10
N GLU A 87 -12.03 18.46 5.63
CA GLU A 87 -12.55 17.29 6.36
C GLU A 87 -11.47 16.23 6.59
N LEU A 88 -10.60 16.02 5.59
CA LEU A 88 -9.47 15.08 5.74
C LEU A 88 -8.46 15.58 6.77
N ILE A 89 -8.12 16.88 6.75
CA ILE A 89 -7.19 17.48 7.71
C ILE A 89 -7.76 17.37 9.13
N ASP A 90 -9.05 17.65 9.29
CA ASP A 90 -9.73 17.56 10.58
C ASP A 90 -9.75 16.12 11.10
N TYR A 91 -10.01 15.13 10.23
CA TYR A 91 -9.90 13.71 10.59
C TYR A 91 -8.47 13.31 10.96
N ILE A 92 -7.46 13.77 10.22
CA ILE A 92 -6.06 13.46 10.50
C ILE A 92 -5.64 14.03 11.88
N ASN A 93 -6.16 15.18 12.25
CA ASN A 93 -5.88 15.79 13.56
C ASN A 93 -6.59 15.08 14.71
N HIS A 94 -7.73 14.43 14.46
CA HIS A 94 -8.52 13.71 15.45
C HIS A 94 -8.91 12.33 14.92
N PRO A 95 -7.95 11.44 14.67
CA PRO A 95 -8.22 10.13 14.06
C PRO A 95 -8.97 9.21 15.01
N ASP A 96 -9.89 8.43 14.48
CA ASP A 96 -10.54 7.37 15.23
C ASP A 96 -9.51 6.29 15.59
N GLU A 97 -9.52 5.84 16.85
CA GLU A 97 -8.62 4.80 17.34
C GLU A 97 -8.93 3.43 16.74
N SER A 98 -10.18 3.19 16.34
CA SER A 98 -10.63 1.93 15.73
C SER A 98 -10.28 1.81 14.24
N CYS A 99 -9.73 2.87 13.61
CA CYS A 99 -9.42 2.88 12.19
C CYS A 99 -7.95 3.16 11.91
N ASP A 100 -7.36 2.36 11.02
CA ASP A 100 -6.06 2.62 10.41
C ASP A 100 -6.26 3.17 9.00
N LEU A 101 -5.97 4.47 8.80
CA LEU A 101 -6.01 5.11 7.49
C LEU A 101 -4.61 5.07 6.87
N ILE A 102 -4.46 4.38 5.73
CA ILE A 102 -3.17 4.10 5.10
C ILE A 102 -3.14 4.69 3.69
N PHE A 103 -2.32 5.70 3.48
CA PHE A 103 -2.06 6.28 2.17
C PHE A 103 -0.92 5.56 1.47
N LEU A 104 -1.14 5.09 0.23
CA LEU A 104 -0.14 4.44 -0.61
C LEU A 104 0.25 5.32 -1.78
N VAL A 105 1.47 5.86 -1.73
CA VAL A 105 2.02 6.72 -2.77
C VAL A 105 3.06 5.95 -3.59
N ASN A 106 2.68 5.53 -4.80
CA ASN A 106 3.56 4.77 -5.69
C ASN A 106 4.49 5.71 -6.49
N THR A 107 5.28 6.50 -5.78
CA THR A 107 6.29 7.39 -6.37
C THR A 107 7.47 7.60 -5.43
N SER A 108 8.44 8.39 -5.88
CA SER A 108 9.59 8.76 -5.06
C SER A 108 9.16 9.70 -3.93
N ASP A 109 9.80 9.58 -2.77
CA ASP A 109 9.58 10.51 -1.67
C ASP A 109 9.88 11.99 -2.05
N SER A 110 10.75 12.20 -3.06
CA SER A 110 11.05 13.52 -3.62
C SER A 110 9.87 14.18 -4.33
N ASP A 111 8.91 13.39 -4.83
CA ASP A 111 7.77 13.87 -5.63
C ASP A 111 6.56 14.22 -4.75
N ILE A 112 6.65 13.93 -3.46
CA ILE A 112 5.63 14.29 -2.46
C ILE A 112 5.76 15.76 -2.10
N ASP A 113 4.64 16.46 -2.04
CA ASP A 113 4.56 17.85 -1.58
C ASP A 113 4.56 17.94 -0.05
N LYS A 114 5.77 18.00 0.52
CA LYS A 114 5.96 18.11 1.98
C LYS A 114 5.52 19.45 2.57
N LYS A 115 5.16 20.42 1.73
CA LYS A 115 4.64 21.73 2.17
C LYS A 115 3.11 21.74 2.24
N SER A 116 2.45 20.76 1.69
CA SER A 116 1.00 20.59 1.74
C SER A 116 0.54 20.47 3.20
N GLU A 117 -0.55 21.13 3.55
CA GLU A 117 -1.16 21.07 4.89
C GLU A 117 -1.54 19.62 5.26
N ILE A 118 -2.00 18.83 4.28
CA ILE A 118 -2.34 17.42 4.49
C ILE A 118 -1.09 16.61 4.88
N TYR A 119 0.03 16.83 4.18
CA TYR A 119 1.27 16.11 4.51
C TYR A 119 1.77 16.48 5.91
N GLN A 120 1.73 17.78 6.26
CA GLN A 120 2.14 18.26 7.59
C GLN A 120 1.24 17.69 8.70
N ALA A 121 -0.06 17.59 8.47
CA ALA A 121 -0.99 16.96 9.41
C ALA A 121 -0.67 15.47 9.58
N ILE A 122 -0.38 14.74 8.48
CA ILE A 122 0.03 13.32 8.54
C ILE A 122 1.36 13.15 9.28
N GLU A 123 2.34 14.03 9.04
CA GLU A 123 3.65 13.97 9.69
C GLU A 123 3.54 14.24 11.19
N ALA A 124 2.63 15.13 11.60
CA ALA A 124 2.41 15.47 13.01
C ALA A 124 1.65 14.38 13.79
N ASN A 125 0.65 13.75 13.19
CA ASN A 125 -0.29 12.84 13.89
C ASN A 125 -0.20 11.38 13.45
N GLY A 126 0.63 11.06 12.44
CA GLY A 126 0.75 9.74 11.87
C GLY A 126 2.18 9.24 11.75
N GLN A 127 2.36 8.20 10.96
CA GLN A 127 3.66 7.62 10.65
C GLN A 127 3.96 7.67 9.15
N VAL A 128 5.06 8.34 8.79
CA VAL A 128 5.54 8.40 7.40
C VAL A 128 6.62 7.35 7.18
N ILE A 129 6.43 6.47 6.20
CA ILE A 129 7.32 5.37 5.85
C ILE A 129 7.78 5.53 4.40
N ALA A 130 8.98 6.03 4.19
CA ALA A 130 9.59 6.13 2.87
C ALA A 130 10.39 4.85 2.55
N LEU A 131 9.95 4.08 1.56
CA LEU A 131 10.63 2.89 1.10
C LEU A 131 11.68 3.27 0.06
N THR A 132 12.93 3.38 0.50
CA THR A 132 14.07 3.62 -0.39
C THR A 132 14.35 2.42 -1.29
N GLU A 133 14.91 2.65 -2.47
CA GLU A 133 15.37 1.56 -3.33
C GLU A 133 16.45 0.75 -2.60
N PRO A 134 16.35 -0.59 -2.60
CA PRO A 134 17.37 -1.41 -1.97
C PRO A 134 18.69 -1.23 -2.71
N LYS A 135 19.78 -1.10 -1.98
CA LYS A 135 21.11 -1.11 -2.55
C LYS A 135 21.38 -2.44 -3.26
N GLU A 136 22.24 -2.43 -4.26
CA GLU A 136 22.56 -3.60 -5.10
C GLU A 136 22.83 -4.89 -4.30
N ASN A 137 23.46 -4.76 -3.15
CA ASN A 137 23.74 -5.86 -2.22
C ASN A 137 22.49 -6.42 -1.51
N GLU A 138 21.39 -5.69 -1.45
CA GLU A 138 20.15 -6.12 -0.81
C GLU A 138 19.25 -6.88 -1.79
N TRP A 139 19.38 -6.62 -3.09
CA TRP A 139 18.69 -7.39 -4.14
C TRP A 139 19.05 -8.87 -4.10
N ILE A 140 20.30 -9.18 -3.78
CA ILE A 140 20.79 -10.56 -3.65
C ILE A 140 20.11 -11.30 -2.48
N LYS A 141 19.79 -10.59 -1.39
CA LYS A 141 19.08 -11.16 -0.24
C LYS A 141 17.59 -11.40 -0.52
N CYS A 142 16.95 -10.49 -1.25
CA CYS A 142 15.53 -10.60 -1.63
C CYS A 142 15.30 -11.66 -2.72
N SER A 143 16.29 -11.96 -3.57
CA SER A 143 16.19 -12.95 -4.65
C SER A 143 16.54 -14.38 -4.22
N ARG A 144 17.07 -14.59 -3.01
CA ARG A 144 17.46 -15.92 -2.51
C ARG A 144 16.36 -16.99 -2.56
N PRO A 145 15.08 -16.72 -2.24
CA PRO A 145 14.03 -17.73 -2.36
C PRO A 145 13.81 -18.23 -3.80
N TRP A 146 14.01 -17.33 -4.79
CA TRP A 146 13.82 -17.65 -6.20
C TRP A 146 15.03 -18.35 -6.83
N SER A 147 16.25 -18.02 -6.39
CA SER A 147 17.46 -18.63 -6.90
C SER A 147 17.65 -20.09 -6.45
N LEU A 148 17.15 -20.46 -5.28
CA LEU A 148 17.19 -21.85 -4.80
C LEU A 148 16.30 -22.77 -5.64
N ASN A 149 15.15 -22.31 -6.13
CA ASN A 149 14.31 -23.07 -7.02
C ASN A 149 14.89 -23.19 -8.45
N ILE A 150 15.62 -22.18 -8.94
CA ILE A 150 16.28 -22.23 -10.25
C ILE A 150 17.49 -23.18 -10.23
N ILE A 151 18.21 -23.27 -9.12
CA ILE A 151 19.35 -24.19 -8.97
C ILE A 151 18.85 -25.65 -8.88
N ALA A 152 17.70 -25.89 -8.26
CA ALA A 152 17.07 -27.22 -8.25
C ALA A 152 16.66 -27.70 -9.67
N TRP A 153 16.26 -26.73 -10.54
CA TRP A 153 15.93 -27.04 -11.94
C TRP A 153 17.17 -27.29 -12.84
N LYS A 154 18.35 -26.77 -12.48
CA LYS A 154 19.60 -26.98 -13.24
C LYS A 154 20.30 -28.31 -12.94
N LYS A 155 19.92 -29.05 -11.90
CA LYS A 155 20.32 -30.44 -11.74
C LYS A 155 19.41 -31.31 -12.61
N LYS A 156 19.74 -31.44 -13.90
CA LYS A 156 19.18 -32.48 -14.77
C LYS A 156 19.37 -33.84 -14.09
N PRO A 157 18.31 -34.64 -13.88
CA PRO A 157 18.50 -36.05 -13.56
C PRO A 157 19.14 -36.71 -14.78
N SER A 158 20.26 -37.37 -14.56
CA SER A 158 21.03 -38.10 -15.57
C SER A 158 20.39 -39.42 -15.96
N ALA A 159 19.10 -39.45 -16.21
CA ALA A 159 18.42 -40.56 -16.87
C ALA A 159 17.02 -40.14 -17.28
N MET A 160 16.82 -39.74 -18.52
CA MET A 160 15.49 -39.78 -19.12
C MET A 160 15.17 -41.27 -19.44
N PRO A 161 14.04 -41.84 -18.99
CA PRO A 161 13.57 -43.10 -19.49
C PRO A 161 13.21 -42.95 -20.95
N ALA A 162 13.70 -43.87 -21.79
CA ALA A 162 13.43 -43.90 -23.24
C ALA A 162 11.93 -44.08 -23.48
N TRP A 163 11.34 -43.22 -24.29
CA TRP A 163 9.95 -43.35 -24.74
C TRP A 163 9.81 -44.58 -25.64
N PRO A 164 8.81 -45.46 -25.44
CA PRO A 164 8.57 -46.56 -26.33
C PRO A 164 8.19 -46.07 -27.72
N ARG A 165 8.95 -46.49 -28.76
CA ARG A 165 8.63 -46.23 -30.15
C ARG A 165 7.31 -46.92 -30.49
N ARG A 166 6.32 -46.16 -30.94
CA ARG A 166 5.10 -46.74 -31.54
C ARG A 166 5.50 -47.50 -32.78
N ARG A 167 5.19 -48.80 -32.82
CA ARG A 167 5.25 -49.61 -34.04
C ARG A 167 4.12 -49.17 -34.97
N ARG A 168 4.44 -49.03 -36.22
CA ARG A 168 3.46 -48.88 -37.31
C ARG A 168 2.80 -50.24 -37.60
#